data_ca16cd0be5e7645a3e56ce3db63d8055
#
_entry.id   ca16cd0be5e7645a3e56ce3db63d8055
#
_cell.length_a   1.000
_cell.length_b   1.000
_cell.length_c   1.000
_cell.angle_alpha   90.00
_cell.angle_beta   90.00
_cell.angle_gamma   90.00
#
_symmetry.space_group_name_H-M   'P 1'
#
loop_
_entity.id
_entity.type
_entity.pdbx_description
1 polymer ?
#
loop_
_entity_poly.entity_id
_entity_poly.type
_entity_poly.pdbx_seq_one_letter_code
_entity_poly.pdbx_strand_id
1 'polypeptide(L)'
;QTPKKRGDERGSPPPPPPRMTSMLSAFSSWFVNPRRNPLARIHMLTISNRLKNYGLRYDDLYDPYFDLDIKEALGRLPREVVDARHQRLKRAMDLSMKHQYLPDDVRALQTPFKSYLSDMILLQVKKEAAERKALGALPLYERTLP
;
A
#
# COMPACT_ATOMS: atom_id res chain seq x y z
N GLN A 1 4.22 65.94 15.15
CA GLN A 1 4.80 65.19 14.04
C GLN A 1 4.73 63.69 14.36
N THR A 2 3.78 62.98 13.73
CA THR A 2 3.57 61.53 13.88
C THR A 2 4.44 60.78 12.85
N PRO A 3 5.15 59.73 13.20
CA PRO A 3 5.94 58.95 12.25
C PRO A 3 5.02 58.02 11.44
N LYS A 4 5.15 58.14 10.14
CA LYS A 4 4.46 57.38 9.10
C LYS A 4 4.91 55.90 9.14
N LYS A 5 4.03 54.96 9.53
CA LYS A 5 4.26 53.52 9.48
C LYS A 5 4.50 53.12 8.01
N ARG A 6 5.69 52.63 7.69
CA ARG A 6 5.99 51.89 6.44
C ARG A 6 5.24 50.56 6.47
N GLY A 7 4.32 50.39 5.55
CA GLY A 7 3.64 49.10 5.31
C GLY A 7 4.67 48.06 4.86
N ASP A 8 4.69 46.96 5.58
CA ASP A 8 5.45 45.74 5.25
C ASP A 8 4.68 45.02 4.14
N GLU A 9 5.01 45.37 2.89
CA GLU A 9 4.56 44.61 1.71
C GLU A 9 5.36 43.30 1.64
N ARG A 10 4.96 42.32 2.45
CA ARG A 10 5.36 40.94 2.21
C ARG A 10 4.68 40.45 0.94
N GLY A 11 5.39 40.53 -0.17
CA GLY A 11 4.98 39.97 -1.44
C GLY A 11 4.57 38.51 -1.25
N SER A 12 3.35 38.20 -1.66
CA SER A 12 2.85 36.83 -1.73
C SER A 12 3.89 35.97 -2.51
N PRO A 13 4.19 34.74 -2.06
CA PRO A 13 5.09 33.87 -2.79
C PRO A 13 4.55 33.65 -4.22
N PRO A 14 5.42 33.63 -5.23
CA PRO A 14 4.98 33.40 -6.61
C PRO A 14 4.23 32.08 -6.71
N PRO A 15 3.15 32.01 -7.53
CA PRO A 15 2.42 30.77 -7.73
C PRO A 15 3.38 29.69 -8.23
N PRO A 16 3.24 28.44 -7.75
CA PRO A 16 4.09 27.34 -8.20
C PRO A 16 3.98 27.21 -9.73
N PRO A 17 5.09 26.92 -10.42
CA PRO A 17 5.07 26.76 -11.87
C PRO A 17 4.06 25.68 -12.27
N PRO A 18 3.34 25.83 -13.40
CA PRO A 18 2.42 24.82 -13.86
C PRO A 18 3.19 23.50 -13.99
N ARG A 19 2.76 22.49 -13.24
CA ARG A 19 3.30 21.13 -13.37
C ARG A 19 3.03 20.70 -14.82
N MET A 20 4.02 20.83 -15.67
CA MET A 20 4.03 20.14 -16.95
C MET A 20 3.97 18.66 -16.62
N THR A 21 2.76 18.11 -16.60
CA THR A 21 2.59 16.67 -16.60
C THR A 21 3.29 16.17 -17.84
N SER A 22 4.50 15.64 -17.65
CA SER A 22 5.31 15.15 -18.74
C SER A 22 4.45 14.15 -19.51
N MET A 23 4.51 14.17 -20.84
CA MET A 23 3.82 13.20 -21.71
C MET A 23 4.08 11.76 -21.22
N LEU A 24 5.24 11.52 -20.64
CA LEU A 24 5.64 10.28 -19.99
C LEU A 24 4.76 9.92 -18.78
N SER A 25 4.37 10.87 -17.93
CA SER A 25 3.50 10.59 -16.78
C SER A 25 2.05 10.29 -17.21
N ALA A 26 1.58 10.97 -18.25
CA ALA A 26 0.27 10.68 -18.84
C ALA A 26 0.26 9.30 -19.51
N PHE A 27 1.33 8.94 -20.21
CA PHE A 27 1.50 7.64 -20.84
C PHE A 27 1.62 6.52 -19.81
N SER A 28 2.40 6.71 -18.74
CA SER A 28 2.51 5.72 -17.66
C SER A 28 1.19 5.51 -16.93
N SER A 29 0.43 6.57 -16.65
CA SER A 29 -0.87 6.47 -16.02
C SER A 29 -1.91 5.76 -16.91
N TRP A 30 -1.84 5.98 -18.24
CA TRP A 30 -2.66 5.25 -19.20
C TRP A 30 -2.28 3.77 -19.24
N PHE A 31 -1.00 3.47 -19.25
CA PHE A 31 -0.48 2.10 -19.32
C PHE A 31 -0.84 1.26 -18.09
N VAL A 32 -0.80 1.84 -16.91
CA VAL A 32 -1.10 1.15 -15.63
C VAL A 32 -2.60 1.01 -15.40
N ASN A 33 -3.45 1.83 -16.02
CA ASN A 33 -4.88 1.83 -15.75
C ASN A 33 -5.61 0.64 -16.41
N PRO A 34 -6.14 -0.34 -15.65
CA PRO A 34 -6.79 -1.53 -16.19
C PRO A 34 -8.10 -1.25 -16.93
N ARG A 35 -8.69 -0.06 -16.76
CA ARG A 35 -9.90 0.35 -17.50
C ARG A 35 -9.60 0.79 -18.93
N ARG A 36 -8.40 1.29 -19.19
CA ARG A 36 -7.97 1.83 -20.49
C ARG A 36 -7.03 0.91 -21.25
N ASN A 37 -6.25 0.09 -20.52
CA ASN A 37 -5.26 -0.79 -21.13
C ASN A 37 -5.72 -2.26 -21.05
N PRO A 38 -5.94 -2.94 -22.18
CA PRO A 38 -6.33 -4.34 -22.20
C PRO A 38 -5.23 -5.27 -21.62
N LEU A 39 -3.94 -4.92 -21.77
CA LEU A 39 -2.84 -5.69 -21.18
C LEU A 39 -2.85 -5.65 -19.67
N ALA A 40 -3.11 -4.49 -19.06
CA ALA A 40 -3.25 -4.38 -17.61
C ALA A 40 -4.43 -5.20 -17.09
N ARG A 41 -5.52 -5.28 -17.88
CA ARG A 41 -6.68 -6.10 -17.57
C ARG A 41 -6.37 -7.60 -17.59
N ILE A 42 -5.66 -8.07 -18.62
CA ILE A 42 -5.21 -9.47 -18.74
C ILE A 42 -4.27 -9.81 -17.58
N HIS A 43 -3.34 -8.91 -17.24
CA HIS A 43 -2.42 -9.09 -16.12
C HIS A 43 -3.17 -9.23 -14.78
N MET A 44 -4.14 -8.35 -14.51
CA MET A 44 -4.98 -8.43 -13.32
C MET A 44 -5.78 -9.73 -13.23
N LEU A 45 -6.33 -10.20 -14.37
CA LEU A 45 -7.04 -11.48 -14.43
C LEU A 45 -6.10 -12.65 -14.15
N THR A 46 -4.89 -12.63 -14.70
CA THR A 46 -3.87 -13.67 -14.48
C THR A 46 -3.48 -13.73 -13.00
N ILE A 47 -3.21 -12.59 -12.38
CA ILE A 47 -2.91 -12.51 -10.93
C ILE A 47 -4.11 -13.02 -10.12
N SER A 48 -5.32 -12.58 -10.45
CA SER A 48 -6.54 -13.03 -9.80
C SER A 48 -6.65 -14.55 -9.80
N ASN A 49 -6.47 -15.18 -10.97
CA ASN A 49 -6.56 -16.63 -11.09
C ASN A 49 -5.47 -17.36 -10.30
N ARG A 50 -4.23 -16.86 -10.32
CA ARG A 50 -3.14 -17.42 -9.50
C ARG A 50 -3.43 -17.34 -8.01
N LEU A 51 -3.92 -16.21 -7.52
CA LEU A 51 -4.29 -16.05 -6.11
C LEU A 51 -5.46 -16.95 -5.72
N LYS A 52 -6.47 -17.08 -6.58
CA LYS A 52 -7.61 -17.98 -6.38
C LYS A 52 -7.20 -19.44 -6.23
N ASN A 53 -6.20 -19.88 -7.00
CA ASN A 53 -5.70 -21.26 -6.94
C ASN A 53 -5.21 -21.67 -5.55
N TYR A 54 -4.62 -20.71 -4.81
CA TYR A 54 -4.11 -20.92 -3.45
C TYR A 54 -5.03 -20.35 -2.37
N GLY A 55 -6.08 -19.62 -2.77
CA GLY A 55 -7.00 -18.95 -1.84
C GLY A 55 -6.35 -17.81 -1.07
N LEU A 56 -5.41 -17.13 -1.70
CA LEU A 56 -4.73 -15.94 -1.15
C LEU A 56 -5.46 -14.66 -1.55
N ARG A 57 -5.26 -13.63 -0.74
CA ARG A 57 -5.58 -12.24 -1.09
C ARG A 57 -4.33 -11.49 -1.53
N TYR A 58 -4.51 -10.42 -2.28
CA TYR A 58 -3.40 -9.59 -2.73
C TYR A 58 -2.60 -9.01 -1.55
N ASP A 59 -3.29 -8.61 -0.48
CA ASP A 59 -2.66 -8.08 0.73
C ASP A 59 -1.82 -9.13 1.49
N ASP A 60 -2.06 -10.42 1.28
CA ASP A 60 -1.28 -11.50 1.89
C ASP A 60 0.15 -11.59 1.30
N LEU A 61 0.40 -10.98 0.13
CA LEU A 61 1.71 -10.96 -0.52
C LEU A 61 2.69 -9.96 0.13
N TYR A 62 2.19 -9.01 0.91
CA TYR A 62 3.07 -8.07 1.61
C TYR A 62 3.86 -8.78 2.70
N ASP A 63 5.18 -8.54 2.71
CA ASP A 63 6.08 -9.13 3.69
C ASP A 63 6.36 -8.15 4.84
N PRO A 64 5.88 -8.46 6.06
CA PRO A 64 6.11 -7.62 7.23
C PRO A 64 7.57 -7.58 7.72
N TYR A 65 8.45 -8.44 7.20
CA TYR A 65 9.87 -8.41 7.53
C TYR A 65 10.63 -7.35 6.73
N PHE A 66 10.22 -7.11 5.47
CA PHE A 66 10.81 -6.07 4.63
C PHE A 66 10.15 -4.71 4.84
N ASP A 67 8.84 -4.69 5.05
CA ASP A 67 8.08 -3.46 5.14
C ASP A 67 7.56 -3.25 6.58
N LEU A 68 8.29 -2.41 7.33
CA LEU A 68 7.96 -2.11 8.72
C LEU A 68 6.62 -1.39 8.86
N ASP A 69 6.19 -0.61 7.86
CA ASP A 69 4.89 0.04 7.86
C ASP A 69 3.77 -1.00 7.81
N ILE A 70 3.96 -2.06 7.02
CA ILE A 70 3.02 -3.19 6.95
C ILE A 70 3.00 -3.95 8.28
N LYS A 71 4.16 -4.17 8.91
CA LYS A 71 4.24 -4.82 10.22
C LYS A 71 3.47 -4.03 11.29
N GLU A 72 3.64 -2.72 11.31
CA GLU A 72 2.92 -1.84 12.25
C GLU A 72 1.41 -1.82 11.93
N ALA A 73 1.04 -1.76 10.65
CA ALA A 73 -0.35 -1.80 10.22
C ALA A 73 -1.03 -3.12 10.62
N LEU A 74 -0.36 -4.27 10.45
CA LEU A 74 -0.88 -5.58 10.88
C LEU A 74 -1.06 -5.65 12.41
N GLY A 75 -0.15 -5.03 13.18
CA GLY A 75 -0.28 -4.95 14.64
C GLY A 75 -1.49 -4.14 15.12
N ARG A 76 -1.99 -3.23 14.29
CA ARG A 76 -3.18 -2.40 14.59
C ARG A 76 -4.50 -3.07 14.19
N LEU A 77 -4.45 -4.13 13.40
CA LEU A 77 -5.64 -4.87 12.97
C LEU A 77 -6.18 -5.76 14.09
N PRO A 78 -7.50 -6.06 14.08
CA PRO A 78 -8.09 -7.07 14.96
C PRO A 78 -7.40 -8.42 14.79
N ARG A 79 -7.16 -9.11 15.88
CA ARG A 79 -6.46 -10.40 15.90
C ARG A 79 -7.10 -11.44 14.97
N GLU A 80 -8.42 -11.44 14.87
CA GLU A 80 -9.16 -12.35 13.98
C GLU A 80 -8.74 -12.21 12.51
N VAL A 81 -8.50 -10.96 12.05
CA VAL A 81 -8.09 -10.68 10.68
C VAL A 81 -6.65 -11.17 10.43
N VAL A 82 -5.77 -10.98 11.42
CA VAL A 82 -4.38 -11.43 11.36
C VAL A 82 -4.31 -12.95 11.40
N ASP A 83 -5.09 -13.60 12.26
CA ASP A 83 -5.15 -15.06 12.34
C ASP A 83 -5.71 -15.65 11.03
N ALA A 84 -6.75 -15.05 10.46
CA ALA A 84 -7.27 -15.45 9.16
C ALA A 84 -6.22 -15.33 8.03
N ARG A 85 -5.38 -14.28 8.06
CA ARG A 85 -4.21 -14.15 7.17
C ARG A 85 -3.25 -15.32 7.33
N HIS A 86 -2.86 -15.63 8.56
CA HIS A 86 -1.94 -16.74 8.84
C HIS A 86 -2.49 -18.08 8.37
N GLN A 87 -3.80 -18.33 8.54
CA GLN A 87 -4.44 -19.55 8.06
C GLN A 87 -4.43 -19.65 6.53
N ARG A 88 -4.67 -18.55 5.82
CA ARG A 88 -4.56 -18.53 4.35
C ARG A 88 -3.14 -18.82 3.88
N LEU A 89 -2.13 -18.20 4.51
CA LEU A 89 -0.72 -18.44 4.18
C LEU A 89 -0.29 -19.89 4.44
N LYS A 90 -0.68 -20.47 5.59
CA LYS A 90 -0.43 -21.88 5.92
C LYS A 90 -1.04 -22.82 4.88
N ARG A 91 -2.31 -22.59 4.52
CA ARG A 91 -3.00 -23.38 3.50
C ARG A 91 -2.32 -23.27 2.13
N ALA A 92 -1.96 -22.06 1.73
CA ALA A 92 -1.29 -21.83 0.46
C ALA A 92 0.08 -22.53 0.40
N MET A 93 0.83 -22.51 1.50
CA MET A 93 2.11 -23.21 1.60
C MET A 93 1.93 -24.72 1.51
N ASP A 94 0.96 -25.30 2.21
CA ASP A 94 0.64 -26.74 2.16
C ASP A 94 0.26 -27.17 0.73
N LEU A 95 -0.63 -26.41 0.07
CA LEU A 95 -1.02 -26.68 -1.32
C LEU A 95 0.16 -26.57 -2.29
N SER A 96 1.02 -25.57 -2.09
CA SER A 96 2.20 -25.38 -2.93
C SER A 96 3.20 -26.54 -2.78
N MET A 97 3.44 -27.01 -1.56
CA MET A 97 4.31 -28.15 -1.30
C MET A 97 3.77 -29.47 -1.89
N LYS A 98 2.44 -29.63 -1.91
CA LYS A 98 1.78 -30.80 -2.52
C LYS A 98 1.60 -30.68 -4.01
N HIS A 99 1.97 -29.56 -4.63
CA HIS A 99 1.69 -29.24 -6.04
C HIS A 99 0.22 -29.35 -6.42
N GLN A 100 -0.66 -28.94 -5.50
CA GLN A 100 -2.11 -28.99 -5.65
C GLN A 100 -2.72 -27.59 -5.62
N TYR A 101 -3.93 -27.48 -6.14
CA TYR A 101 -4.73 -26.26 -6.10
C TYR A 101 -6.03 -26.51 -5.35
N LEU A 102 -6.68 -25.42 -4.95
CA LEU A 102 -8.01 -25.49 -4.37
C LEU A 102 -9.02 -26.12 -5.34
N PRO A 103 -9.99 -26.89 -4.83
CA PRO A 103 -11.14 -27.35 -5.61
C PRO A 103 -11.88 -26.19 -6.29
N ASP A 104 -12.48 -26.46 -7.46
CA ASP A 104 -13.08 -25.42 -8.31
C ASP A 104 -14.24 -24.67 -7.61
N ASP A 105 -15.04 -25.36 -6.82
CA ASP A 105 -16.11 -24.80 -6.03
C ASP A 105 -15.59 -23.77 -5.00
N VAL A 106 -14.56 -24.12 -4.25
CA VAL A 106 -13.92 -23.23 -3.27
C VAL A 106 -13.17 -22.08 -3.98
N ARG A 107 -12.53 -22.37 -5.13
CA ARG A 107 -11.80 -21.37 -5.93
C ARG A 107 -12.73 -20.29 -6.47
N ALA A 108 -13.95 -20.65 -6.87
CA ALA A 108 -14.94 -19.70 -7.37
C ALA A 108 -15.37 -18.68 -6.32
N LEU A 109 -15.41 -19.08 -5.04
CA LEU A 109 -15.79 -18.23 -3.92
C LEU A 109 -14.69 -17.26 -3.48
N GLN A 110 -13.45 -17.42 -3.96
CA GLN A 110 -12.34 -16.58 -3.53
C GLN A 110 -12.41 -15.17 -4.10
N THR A 111 -12.14 -14.18 -3.25
CA THR A 111 -12.11 -12.76 -3.60
C THR A 111 -10.70 -12.19 -3.40
N PRO A 112 -9.77 -12.38 -4.35
CA PRO A 112 -8.35 -12.07 -4.16
C PRO A 112 -8.06 -10.58 -3.94
N PHE A 113 -8.86 -9.68 -4.50
CA PHE A 113 -8.68 -8.23 -4.37
C PHE A 113 -9.51 -7.59 -3.25
N LYS A 114 -10.16 -8.40 -2.40
CA LYS A 114 -10.81 -7.85 -1.20
C LYS A 114 -9.75 -7.50 -0.17
N SER A 115 -9.38 -6.21 -0.11
CA SER A 115 -8.41 -5.71 0.85
C SER A 115 -8.95 -5.79 2.28
N TYR A 116 -8.08 -6.20 3.21
CA TYR A 116 -8.28 -6.08 4.66
C TYR A 116 -7.28 -5.08 5.26
N LEU A 117 -6.18 -4.81 4.54
CA LEU A 117 -5.24 -3.76 4.87
C LEU A 117 -5.81 -2.45 4.33
N SER A 118 -6.61 -1.78 5.14
CA SER A 118 -7.24 -0.52 4.75
C SER A 118 -6.19 0.51 4.36
N ASP A 119 -6.37 1.16 3.21
CA ASP A 119 -5.51 2.27 2.79
C ASP A 119 -5.43 3.35 3.87
N MET A 120 -6.49 3.53 4.64
CA MET A 120 -6.54 4.47 5.77
C MET A 120 -5.52 4.13 6.86
N ILE A 121 -5.39 2.85 7.24
CA ILE A 121 -4.43 2.41 8.26
C ILE A 121 -3.00 2.60 7.76
N LEU A 122 -2.73 2.22 6.51
CA LEU A 122 -1.41 2.42 5.91
C LEU A 122 -1.03 3.89 5.77
N LEU A 123 -1.96 4.74 5.34
CA LEU A 123 -1.75 6.18 5.25
C LEU A 123 -1.47 6.78 6.62
N GLN A 124 -2.19 6.35 7.65
CA GLN A 124 -1.98 6.80 9.02
C GLN A 124 -0.59 6.38 9.53
N VAL A 125 -0.20 5.11 9.34
CA VAL A 125 1.14 4.62 9.73
C VAL A 125 2.23 5.41 9.03
N LYS A 126 2.13 5.62 7.72
CA LYS A 126 3.10 6.41 6.93
C LYS A 126 3.16 7.86 7.39
N LYS A 127 2.02 8.48 7.70
CA LYS A 127 1.96 9.84 8.22
C LYS A 127 2.67 9.95 9.57
N GLU A 128 2.37 9.04 10.49
CA GLU A 128 3.01 9.00 11.81
C GLU A 128 4.52 8.71 11.71
N ALA A 129 4.93 7.84 10.78
CA ALA A 129 6.35 7.58 10.51
C ALA A 129 7.06 8.84 9.97
N ALA A 130 6.41 9.58 9.06
CA ALA A 130 6.93 10.84 8.53
C ALA A 130 7.03 11.92 9.61
N GLU A 131 6.03 12.03 10.49
CA GLU A 131 6.03 12.96 11.63
C GLU A 131 7.16 12.62 12.62
N ARG A 132 7.33 11.34 12.96
CA ARG A 132 8.44 10.88 13.81
C ARG A 132 9.80 11.22 13.21
N LYS A 133 9.96 11.01 11.89
CA LYS A 133 11.19 11.36 11.18
C LYS A 133 11.45 12.87 11.17
N ALA A 134 10.42 13.68 10.97
CA ALA A 134 10.51 15.14 11.01
C ALA A 134 10.92 15.67 12.39
N LEU A 135 10.53 14.96 13.46
CA LEU A 135 10.92 15.27 14.84
C LEU A 135 12.34 14.74 15.21
N GLY A 136 13.08 14.20 14.23
CA GLY A 136 14.44 13.69 14.44
C GLY A 136 14.53 12.34 15.13
N ALA A 137 13.42 11.59 15.21
CA ALA A 137 13.47 10.23 15.74
C ALA A 137 14.19 9.30 14.77
N LEU A 138 15.17 8.56 15.27
CA LEU A 138 15.88 7.55 14.50
C LEU A 138 14.92 6.45 14.01
N PRO A 139 15.14 5.89 12.80
CA PRO A 139 14.41 4.74 12.32
C PRO A 139 14.45 3.58 13.33
N LEU A 140 13.39 2.75 13.36
CA LEU A 140 13.25 1.65 14.34
C LEU A 140 14.43 0.67 14.31
N TYR A 141 15.03 0.45 13.13
CA TYR A 141 16.18 -0.46 12.95
C TYR A 141 17.52 0.13 13.42
N GLU A 142 17.61 1.46 13.63
CA GLU A 142 18.79 2.14 14.14
C GLU A 142 18.70 2.46 15.64
N ARG A 143 17.53 2.20 16.25
CA ARG A 143 17.37 2.38 17.68
C ARG A 143 18.06 1.25 18.42
N THR A 144 19.17 1.57 19.07
CA THR A 144 19.73 0.69 20.10
C THR A 144 18.75 0.66 21.27
N LEU A 145 18.28 -0.53 21.63
CA LEU A 145 17.53 -0.72 22.86
C LEU A 145 18.45 -0.36 24.03
N PRO A 146 17.96 0.40 25.03
CA PRO A 146 18.75 0.73 26.22
C PRO A 146 19.14 -0.52 27.01
#